data_0d85cbf20d3b933c614816941c955938
#
_entry.id   0d85cbf20d3b933c614816941c955938
#
_cell.length_a   1.000
_cell.length_b   1.000
_cell.length_c   1.000
_cell.angle_alpha   90.00
_cell.angle_beta   90.00
_cell.angle_gamma   90.00
#
_symmetry.space_group_name_H-M   'P 1'
#
loop_
_entity.id
_entity.type
_entity.pdbx_description
1 polymer ?
#
loop_
_entity_poly.entity_id
_entity_poly.type
_entity_poly.pdbx_seq_one_letter_code
_entity_poly.pdbx_strand_id
1 'polypeptide(L)'
;MEIARSQNDGIIILAPSGRIDQDTSAAFQAALSGEIAGAAPASVVVDFTAIEYISSVGLRALMIGAKESKASGGKLAVAALR
;
A
#
# COMPACT_ATOMS: atom_id res chain seq x y z
N MET A 1 -5.50 2.23 -12.57
CA MET A 1 -5.44 1.19 -11.53
C MET A 1 -6.52 1.45 -10.49
N GLU A 2 -7.21 0.42 -10.10
CA GLU A 2 -8.17 0.53 -9.02
C GLU A 2 -7.54 0.11 -7.70
N ILE A 3 -7.84 0.90 -6.67
CA ILE A 3 -7.37 0.61 -5.32
C ILE A 3 -8.58 0.72 -4.40
N ALA A 4 -9.07 -0.42 -3.93
CA ALA A 4 -10.14 -0.44 -2.96
C ALA A 4 -9.59 -0.09 -1.58
N ARG A 5 -10.36 0.66 -0.82
CA ARG A 5 -9.99 1.05 0.53
C ARG A 5 -11.08 0.66 1.51
N SER A 6 -10.69 0.05 2.60
CA SER A 6 -11.60 -0.20 3.72
C SER A 6 -10.88 0.11 5.02
N GLN A 7 -11.65 0.23 6.08
CA GLN A 7 -11.11 0.51 7.40
C GLN A 7 -11.91 -0.29 8.43
N ASN A 8 -11.20 -0.97 9.33
CA ASN A 8 -11.82 -1.80 10.34
C ASN A 8 -10.95 -1.78 11.60
N ASP A 9 -11.54 -1.39 12.72
CA ASP A 9 -10.88 -1.34 14.03
C ASP A 9 -9.54 -0.58 14.02
N GLY A 10 -9.50 0.55 13.30
CA GLY A 10 -8.30 1.37 13.23
C GLY A 10 -7.26 0.86 12.24
N ILE A 11 -7.55 -0.22 11.51
CA ILE A 11 -6.68 -0.76 10.46
C ILE A 11 -7.21 -0.33 9.12
N ILE A 12 -6.35 0.29 8.32
CA ILE A 12 -6.66 0.69 6.95
C ILE A 12 -6.21 -0.42 6.02
N ILE A 13 -7.10 -0.88 5.15
CA ILE A 13 -6.80 -1.91 4.17
C ILE A 13 -6.85 -1.29 2.78
N LEU A 14 -5.75 -1.37 2.05
CA LEU A 14 -5.66 -0.98 0.66
C LEU A 14 -5.53 -2.24 -0.19
N ALA A 15 -6.45 -2.42 -1.12
CA ALA A 15 -6.51 -3.58 -1.99
C ALA A 15 -6.40 -3.16 -3.46
N PRO A 16 -5.17 -2.98 -3.96
CA PRO A 16 -4.99 -2.68 -5.38
C PRO A 16 -5.30 -3.90 -6.24
N SER A 17 -5.71 -3.67 -7.47
CA SER A 17 -5.99 -4.74 -8.41
C SER A 17 -5.26 -4.53 -9.73
N GLY A 18 -4.94 -5.64 -10.40
CA GLY A 18 -4.27 -5.63 -11.69
C GLY A 18 -2.76 -5.70 -11.56
N ARG A 19 -2.07 -4.76 -12.19
CA ARG A 19 -0.61 -4.76 -12.29
C ARG A 19 -0.03 -3.52 -11.65
N ILE A 20 1.01 -3.69 -10.85
CA ILE A 20 1.81 -2.56 -10.35
C ILE A 20 3.12 -2.55 -11.13
N ASP A 21 3.19 -1.69 -12.11
CA ASP A 21 4.31 -1.59 -13.02
C ASP A 21 4.75 -0.12 -13.13
N GLN A 22 5.56 0.18 -14.13
CA GLN A 22 6.08 1.52 -14.33
C GLN A 22 4.99 2.57 -14.52
N ASP A 23 3.86 2.18 -15.12
CA ASP A 23 2.77 3.12 -15.39
C ASP A 23 1.86 3.35 -14.19
N THR A 24 1.78 2.39 -13.27
CA THR A 24 0.84 2.46 -12.15
C THR A 24 1.50 2.65 -10.78
N SER A 25 2.81 2.48 -10.69
CA SER A 25 3.51 2.54 -9.41
C SER A 25 3.38 3.89 -8.70
N ALA A 26 3.36 4.99 -9.47
CA ALA A 26 3.22 6.32 -8.89
C ALA A 26 1.84 6.51 -8.24
N ALA A 27 0.78 6.02 -8.88
CA ALA A 27 -0.57 6.07 -8.32
C ALA A 27 -0.67 5.20 -7.06
N PHE A 28 -0.08 4.03 -7.08
CA PHE A 28 -0.04 3.14 -5.92
C PHE A 28 0.72 3.79 -4.76
N GLN A 29 1.89 4.36 -5.02
CA GLN A 29 2.68 5.02 -4.00
C GLN A 29 1.94 6.22 -3.41
N ALA A 30 1.31 7.04 -4.25
CA ALA A 30 0.55 8.20 -3.78
C ALA A 30 -0.61 7.79 -2.87
N ALA A 31 -1.33 6.74 -3.24
CA ALA A 31 -2.43 6.24 -2.43
C ALA A 31 -1.94 5.72 -1.08
N LEU A 32 -0.85 4.96 -1.08
CA LEU A 32 -0.27 4.40 0.15
C LEU A 32 0.27 5.51 1.06
N SER A 33 1.05 6.42 0.51
CA SER A 33 1.62 7.54 1.27
C SER A 33 0.52 8.44 1.83
N GLY A 34 -0.54 8.67 1.07
CA GLY A 34 -1.67 9.47 1.52
C GLY A 34 -2.38 8.87 2.73
N GLU A 35 -2.58 7.55 2.75
CA GLU A 35 -3.18 6.88 3.90
C GLU A 35 -2.27 6.93 5.13
N ILE A 36 -0.97 6.72 4.93
CA ILE A 36 -0.01 6.77 6.04
C ILE A 36 0.02 8.17 6.64
N ALA A 37 0.10 9.21 5.83
CA ALA A 37 0.18 10.59 6.30
C ALA A 37 -1.14 11.06 6.93
N GLY A 38 -2.26 10.63 6.38
CA GLY A 38 -3.57 11.08 6.80
C GLY A 38 -4.04 10.52 8.13
N ALA A 39 -3.51 9.39 8.57
CA ALA A 39 -3.94 8.69 9.78
C ALA A 39 -2.77 8.27 10.68
N ALA A 40 -1.69 9.03 10.67
CA ALA A 40 -0.50 8.68 11.46
C ALA A 40 -0.74 8.84 12.96
N PRO A 41 -0.25 7.90 13.82
CA PRO A 41 0.35 6.63 13.44
C PRO A 41 -0.72 5.64 12.96
N ALA A 42 -0.53 5.10 11.77
CA ALA A 42 -1.52 4.25 11.13
C ALA A 42 -1.06 2.80 11.06
N SER A 43 -2.00 1.88 11.19
CA SER A 43 -1.80 0.49 10.83
C SER A 43 -2.42 0.29 9.44
N VAL A 44 -1.60 -0.04 8.46
CA VAL A 44 -2.04 -0.21 7.08
C VAL A 44 -1.70 -1.63 6.62
N VAL A 45 -2.68 -2.29 6.05
CA VAL A 45 -2.49 -3.59 5.39
C VAL A 45 -2.68 -3.39 3.89
N VAL A 46 -1.68 -3.80 3.11
CA VAL A 46 -1.80 -3.83 1.66
C VAL A 46 -2.16 -5.25 1.26
N ASP A 47 -3.35 -5.42 0.70
CA ASP A 47 -3.87 -6.72 0.29
C ASP A 47 -3.62 -6.90 -1.20
N PHE A 48 -2.76 -7.85 -1.55
CA PHE A 48 -2.37 -8.14 -2.92
C PHE A 48 -3.13 -9.30 -3.56
N THR A 49 -4.26 -9.69 -2.97
CA THR A 49 -5.05 -10.81 -3.50
C THR A 49 -5.38 -10.64 -4.99
N ALA A 50 -5.72 -9.43 -5.40
CA ALA A 50 -6.11 -9.13 -6.78
C ALA A 50 -4.96 -8.59 -7.65
N ILE A 51 -3.74 -8.64 -7.16
CA ILE A 51 -2.56 -8.24 -7.94
C ILE A 51 -2.05 -9.43 -8.75
N GLU A 52 -1.91 -9.20 -10.05
CA GLU A 52 -1.41 -10.21 -10.99
C GLU A 52 0.12 -10.12 -11.16
N TYR A 53 0.67 -8.92 -11.00
CA TYR A 53 2.08 -8.66 -11.26
C TYR A 53 2.53 -7.41 -10.51
N ILE A 54 3.73 -7.47 -9.94
CA ILE A 54 4.39 -6.30 -9.35
C ILE A 54 5.82 -6.23 -9.87
N SER A 55 6.19 -5.07 -10.41
CA SER A 55 7.55 -4.82 -10.91
C SER A 55 8.47 -4.37 -9.79
N SER A 56 9.76 -4.25 -10.11
CA SER A 56 10.74 -3.71 -9.15
C SER A 56 10.42 -2.26 -8.77
N VAL A 57 9.85 -1.49 -9.70
CA VAL A 57 9.40 -0.12 -9.39
C VAL A 57 8.24 -0.13 -8.41
N GLY A 58 7.30 -1.09 -8.58
CA GLY A 58 6.21 -1.27 -7.64
C GLY A 58 6.67 -1.71 -6.26
N LEU A 59 7.65 -2.62 -6.21
CA LEU A 59 8.25 -3.04 -4.94
C LEU A 59 8.95 -1.86 -4.24
N ARG A 60 9.61 -0.99 -5.00
CA ARG A 60 10.23 0.21 -4.43
C ARG A 60 9.18 1.13 -3.83
N ALA A 61 8.04 1.32 -4.50
CA ALA A 61 6.94 2.12 -3.97
C ALA A 61 6.44 1.56 -2.64
N LEU A 62 6.30 0.24 -2.54
CA LEU A 62 5.92 -0.42 -1.31
C LEU A 62 6.96 -0.20 -0.19
N MET A 63 8.23 -0.30 -0.52
CA MET A 63 9.31 -0.08 0.44
C MET A 63 9.34 1.36 0.96
N ILE A 64 9.09 2.33 0.09
CA ILE A 64 8.99 3.74 0.47
C ILE A 64 7.84 3.92 1.47
N GLY A 65 6.68 3.33 1.17
CA GLY A 65 5.54 3.36 2.09
C GLY A 65 5.86 2.74 3.44
N ALA A 66 6.59 1.62 3.44
CA ALA A 66 6.99 0.97 4.69
C ALA A 66 7.89 1.87 5.54
N LYS A 67 8.83 2.58 4.91
CA LYS A 67 9.69 3.53 5.62
C LYS A 67 8.90 4.71 6.18
N GLU A 68 7.97 5.25 5.40
CA GLU A 68 7.11 6.34 5.84
C GLU A 68 6.26 5.93 7.04
N SER A 69 5.69 4.72 6.98
CA SER A 69 4.89 4.19 8.08
C SER A 69 5.73 4.06 9.36
N LYS A 70 6.92 3.50 9.24
CA LYS A 70 7.81 3.34 10.39
C LYS A 70 8.22 4.70 10.96
N ALA A 71 8.52 5.68 10.11
CA ALA A 71 8.90 7.02 10.55
C ALA A 71 7.77 7.73 11.28
N SER A 72 6.52 7.44 10.95
CA SER A 72 5.36 8.03 11.62
C SER A 72 4.87 7.25 12.84
N GLY A 73 5.57 6.18 13.22
CA GLY A 73 5.20 5.35 14.36
C GLY A 73 4.12 4.32 14.08
N GLY A 74 3.76 4.14 12.81
CA GLY A 74 2.75 3.18 12.40
C GLY A 74 3.33 1.83 12.03
N LYS A 75 2.47 0.99 11.45
CA LYS A 75 2.83 -0.34 10.96
C LYS A 75 2.29 -0.56 9.56
N LEU A 76 3.06 -1.26 8.75
CA LEU A 76 2.64 -1.67 7.41
C LEU A 76 2.82 -3.17 7.29
N ALA A 77 1.79 -3.85 6.85
CA ALA A 77 1.83 -5.28 6.57
C ALA A 77 1.35 -5.54 5.15
N VAL A 78 1.84 -6.63 4.56
CA VAL A 78 1.42 -7.06 3.23
C VAL A 78 0.76 -8.43 3.38
N ALA A 79 -0.41 -8.57 2.77
CA ALA A 79 -1.19 -9.80 2.85
C ALA A 79 -1.41 -10.39 1.45
N ALA A 80 -1.79 -11.68 1.43
CA ALA A 80 -2.16 -12.41 0.21
C ALA A 80 -1.05 -12.49 -0.83
N LEU A 81 0.18 -12.67 -0.39
CA LEU A 81 1.30 -12.94 -1.28
C LEU A 81 1.14 -14.32 -1.89
N ARG A 82 1.38 -14.39 -3.19
CA ARG A 82 1.35 -15.65 -3.94
C ARG A 82 2.73 -16.24 -4.07
#